data_31dbaf25e17158f88a57f841b103c0f9
#
_entry.id   31dbaf25e17158f88a57f841b103c0f9
#
_cell.length_a   1.000
_cell.length_b   1.000
_cell.length_c   1.000
_cell.angle_alpha   90.00
_cell.angle_beta   90.00
_cell.angle_gamma   90.00
#
_symmetry.space_group_name_H-M   'P 1'
#
loop_
_entity.id
_entity.type
_entity.pdbx_description
1 polymer ?
#
loop_
_entity_poly.entity_id
_entity_poly.type
_entity_poly.pdbx_seq_one_letter_code
_entity_poly.pdbx_strand_id
1 'polypeptide(L)'
;MLALAFALFRVSRARCFSLVGEAICHVDTDQPLVALTLDDGPTADGTPWALSTLRRYRVHATFFLIGASAAGQEKLVQQILADGNEVGNHSFTHVRMVGHSAGFYDSEIMRTDAALRQAGVQDLHLFRPPYGKKLIGLPRALARHDYRLIMWDVEDSSGAATPQAYAAEVVRQARPGSIILMHVMYRGDRIAQAALPLVLQGLKARGFPIVTVGELLRYRRSVPPH
;
A
#
# COMPACT_ATOMS: atom_id res chain seq x y z
N MET A 1 -12.47 -8.52 -30.65
CA MET A 1 -12.85 -8.98 -29.30
C MET A 1 -11.62 -9.31 -28.44
N LEU A 2 -10.74 -10.23 -28.84
CA LEU A 2 -9.55 -10.63 -28.07
C LEU A 2 -8.58 -9.46 -27.78
N ALA A 3 -8.29 -8.61 -28.76
CA ALA A 3 -7.41 -7.46 -28.59
C ALA A 3 -7.94 -6.44 -27.56
N LEU A 4 -9.26 -6.18 -27.56
CA LEU A 4 -9.89 -5.31 -26.57
C LEU A 4 -9.82 -5.91 -25.15
N ALA A 5 -10.12 -7.21 -25.03
CA ALA A 5 -10.02 -7.90 -23.74
C ALA A 5 -8.59 -7.88 -23.21
N PHE A 6 -7.59 -8.08 -24.05
CA PHE A 6 -6.18 -7.98 -23.70
C PHE A 6 -5.79 -6.56 -23.27
N ALA A 7 -6.24 -5.53 -24.00
CA ALA A 7 -6.00 -4.13 -23.66
C ALA A 7 -6.60 -3.77 -22.28
N LEU A 8 -7.85 -4.15 -22.03
CA LEU A 8 -8.52 -3.96 -20.74
C LEU A 8 -7.80 -4.70 -19.61
N PHE A 9 -7.34 -5.92 -19.86
CA PHE A 9 -6.54 -6.66 -18.89
C PHE A 9 -5.22 -5.93 -18.55
N ARG A 10 -4.50 -5.44 -19.56
CA ARG A 10 -3.27 -4.64 -19.36
C ARG A 10 -3.54 -3.38 -18.55
N VAL A 11 -4.58 -2.63 -18.90
CA VAL A 11 -4.99 -1.42 -18.18
C VAL A 11 -5.38 -1.73 -16.74
N SER A 12 -6.12 -2.82 -16.50
CA SER A 12 -6.52 -3.19 -15.14
C SER A 12 -5.34 -3.47 -14.21
N ARG A 13 -4.17 -3.80 -14.75
CA ARG A 13 -2.92 -4.09 -14.02
C ARG A 13 -1.93 -2.93 -14.01
N ALA A 14 -2.17 -1.87 -14.80
CA ALA A 14 -1.24 -0.75 -14.88
C ALA A 14 -1.12 -0.05 -13.51
N ARG A 15 0.11 0.07 -12.99
CA ARG A 15 0.33 0.65 -11.65
C ARG A 15 0.18 2.17 -11.66
N CYS A 16 0.76 2.83 -12.64
CA CYS A 16 0.84 4.28 -12.74
C CYS A 16 -0.17 4.90 -13.72
N PHE A 17 -1.20 4.15 -14.11
CA PHE A 17 -2.24 4.61 -15.03
C PHE A 17 -3.62 4.17 -14.55
N SER A 18 -4.61 5.06 -14.66
CA SER A 18 -6.03 4.77 -14.44
C SER A 18 -6.85 5.41 -15.56
N LEU A 19 -7.95 4.75 -15.97
CA LEU A 19 -8.92 5.31 -16.93
C LEU A 19 -9.75 6.44 -16.32
N VAL A 20 -9.88 6.46 -15.00
CA VAL A 20 -10.67 7.45 -14.25
C VAL A 20 -9.86 7.86 -13.03
N GLY A 21 -9.69 9.14 -12.83
CA GLY A 21 -8.90 9.67 -11.73
C GLY A 21 -7.42 9.33 -11.83
N GLU A 22 -6.70 9.59 -10.78
CA GLU A 22 -5.25 9.36 -10.69
C GLU A 22 -4.96 8.02 -9.98
N ALA A 23 -3.95 7.28 -10.49
CA ALA A 23 -3.33 6.16 -9.80
C ALA A 23 -1.93 6.59 -9.33
N ILE A 24 -1.78 6.88 -8.06
CA ILE A 24 -0.53 7.37 -7.48
C ILE A 24 0.37 6.17 -7.20
N CYS A 25 1.32 5.91 -8.09
CA CYS A 25 2.32 4.86 -7.91
C CYS A 25 3.68 5.40 -7.46
N HIS A 26 3.87 6.70 -7.60
CA HIS A 26 5.08 7.44 -7.31
C HIS A 26 4.71 8.90 -7.03
N VAL A 27 5.46 9.60 -6.23
CA VAL A 27 5.26 11.03 -5.95
C VAL A 27 6.39 11.83 -6.58
N ASP A 28 6.06 12.73 -7.48
CA ASP A 28 7.06 13.66 -8.04
C ASP A 28 7.48 14.65 -6.94
N THR A 29 8.74 14.53 -6.51
CA THR A 29 9.31 15.35 -5.44
C THR A 29 10.82 15.50 -5.60
N ASP A 30 11.35 16.65 -5.13
CA ASP A 30 12.80 16.88 -5.02
C ASP A 30 13.40 16.32 -3.73
N GLN A 31 12.56 15.89 -2.78
CA GLN A 31 13.03 15.36 -1.52
C GLN A 31 13.49 13.89 -1.69
N PRO A 32 14.60 13.48 -1.09
CA PRO A 32 15.09 12.10 -1.18
C PRO A 32 14.27 11.14 -0.29
N LEU A 33 12.94 11.29 -0.28
CA LEU A 33 12.02 10.51 0.55
C LEU A 33 11.47 9.31 -0.23
N VAL A 34 11.21 8.22 0.47
CA VAL A 34 10.47 7.07 -0.06
C VAL A 34 9.40 6.64 0.95
N ALA A 35 8.24 6.17 0.48
CA ALA A 35 7.22 5.59 1.34
C ALA A 35 7.36 4.06 1.38
N LEU A 36 7.38 3.51 2.59
CA LEU A 36 7.24 2.07 2.80
C LEU A 36 5.78 1.73 3.04
N THR A 37 5.27 0.72 2.34
CA THR A 37 3.91 0.24 2.53
C THR A 37 3.86 -1.27 2.73
N LEU A 38 2.98 -1.70 3.64
CA LEU A 38 2.79 -3.09 4.03
C LEU A 38 1.32 -3.46 3.83
N ASP A 39 1.04 -4.46 2.98
CA ASP A 39 -0.31 -4.87 2.64
C ASP A 39 -0.77 -6.11 3.42
N ASP A 40 -2.07 -6.44 3.35
CA ASP A 40 -2.71 -7.68 3.80
C ASP A 40 -2.85 -7.87 5.33
N GLY A 41 -2.53 -6.87 6.15
CA GLY A 41 -2.75 -6.92 7.60
C GLY A 41 -4.20 -6.58 8.02
N PRO A 42 -4.47 -6.58 9.34
CA PRO A 42 -3.59 -7.06 10.39
C PRO A 42 -3.58 -8.58 10.52
N THR A 43 -2.49 -9.14 11.02
CA THR A 43 -2.42 -10.55 11.39
C THR A 43 -1.75 -10.72 12.76
N ALA A 44 -2.15 -11.75 13.51
CA ALA A 44 -1.65 -11.97 14.86
C ALA A 44 -0.12 -12.19 14.95
N ASP A 45 0.47 -12.78 13.91
CA ASP A 45 1.91 -13.04 13.87
C ASP A 45 2.69 -11.91 13.16
N GLY A 46 2.23 -11.51 11.97
CA GLY A 46 2.99 -10.59 11.11
C GLY A 46 2.97 -9.15 11.60
N THR A 47 1.82 -8.67 12.11
CA THR A 47 1.71 -7.27 12.53
C THR A 47 2.63 -6.95 13.71
N PRO A 48 2.67 -7.70 14.82
CA PRO A 48 3.60 -7.42 15.93
C PRO A 48 5.07 -7.53 15.51
N TRP A 49 5.38 -8.49 14.62
CA TRP A 49 6.72 -8.65 14.08
C TRP A 49 7.15 -7.43 13.23
N ALA A 50 6.29 -6.97 12.32
CA ALA A 50 6.54 -5.79 11.49
C ALA A 50 6.75 -4.54 12.37
N LEU A 51 5.84 -4.30 13.33
CA LEU A 51 5.95 -3.17 14.26
C LEU A 51 7.25 -3.21 15.07
N SER A 52 7.65 -4.38 15.59
CA SER A 52 8.92 -4.54 16.30
C SER A 52 10.12 -4.17 15.42
N THR A 53 10.07 -4.58 14.13
CA THR A 53 11.11 -4.26 13.16
C THR A 53 11.14 -2.76 12.89
N LEU A 54 10.01 -2.14 12.57
CA LEU A 54 9.93 -0.69 12.28
C LEU A 54 10.43 0.16 13.46
N ARG A 55 10.01 -0.17 14.70
CA ARG A 55 10.50 0.49 15.92
C ARG A 55 12.02 0.41 16.06
N ARG A 56 12.60 -0.78 15.83
CA ARG A 56 14.07 -0.99 15.90
C ARG A 56 14.83 -0.07 14.94
N TYR A 57 14.27 0.17 13.75
CA TYR A 57 14.89 1.03 12.75
C TYR A 57 14.45 2.51 12.84
N ARG A 58 13.49 2.82 13.74
CA ARG A 58 12.92 4.15 13.93
C ARG A 58 12.33 4.70 12.64
N VAL A 59 11.52 3.90 11.97
CA VAL A 59 10.81 4.26 10.74
C VAL A 59 9.32 4.00 10.89
N HIS A 60 8.52 4.76 10.15
CA HIS A 60 7.08 4.56 10.04
C HIS A 60 6.74 4.07 8.64
N ALA A 61 5.63 3.34 8.53
CA ALA A 61 5.12 2.80 7.27
C ALA A 61 3.61 3.03 7.17
N THR A 62 3.07 2.86 5.95
CA THR A 62 1.63 2.83 5.72
C THR A 62 1.17 1.39 5.62
N PHE A 63 0.21 1.00 6.43
CA PHE A 63 -0.39 -0.33 6.44
C PHE A 63 -1.72 -0.28 5.68
N PHE A 64 -1.82 -0.98 4.55
CA PHE A 64 -3.10 -1.18 3.86
C PHE A 64 -3.78 -2.43 4.42
N LEU A 65 -4.83 -2.21 5.21
CA LEU A 65 -5.45 -3.27 6.02
C LEU A 65 -6.73 -3.80 5.37
N ILE A 66 -6.89 -5.12 5.41
CA ILE A 66 -8.10 -5.82 4.97
C ILE A 66 -9.16 -5.65 6.06
N GLY A 67 -10.33 -5.14 5.70
CA GLY A 67 -11.41 -4.86 6.66
C GLY A 67 -11.88 -6.09 7.42
N ALA A 68 -12.03 -7.23 6.76
CA ALA A 68 -12.40 -8.49 7.41
C ALA A 68 -11.34 -8.97 8.40
N SER A 69 -10.07 -8.70 8.16
CA SER A 69 -8.98 -9.03 9.08
C SER A 69 -8.89 -8.04 10.24
N ALA A 70 -9.24 -6.77 10.03
CA ALA A 70 -9.25 -5.75 11.07
C ALA A 70 -10.42 -5.94 12.05
N ALA A 71 -11.58 -6.40 11.56
CA ALA A 71 -12.73 -6.71 12.38
C ALA A 71 -12.39 -7.84 13.38
N GLY A 72 -12.50 -7.55 14.69
CA GLY A 72 -12.10 -8.46 15.76
C GLY A 72 -10.60 -8.46 16.11
N GLN A 73 -9.80 -7.62 15.43
CA GLN A 73 -8.38 -7.42 15.75
C GLN A 73 -8.06 -5.93 16.02
N GLU A 74 -9.01 -5.20 16.60
CA GLU A 74 -8.92 -3.76 16.86
C GLU A 74 -7.65 -3.38 17.63
N LYS A 75 -7.22 -4.23 18.57
CA LYS A 75 -5.98 -4.02 19.34
C LYS A 75 -4.73 -3.96 18.46
N LEU A 76 -4.66 -4.76 17.40
CA LEU A 76 -3.52 -4.72 16.47
C LEU A 76 -3.53 -3.42 15.65
N VAL A 77 -4.70 -2.97 15.21
CA VAL A 77 -4.85 -1.69 14.51
C VAL A 77 -4.44 -0.53 15.42
N GLN A 78 -4.89 -0.56 16.69
CA GLN A 78 -4.48 0.44 17.70
C GLN A 78 -2.97 0.46 17.93
N GLN A 79 -2.30 -0.71 17.95
CA GLN A 79 -0.85 -0.78 18.07
C GLN A 79 -0.14 -0.16 16.85
N ILE A 80 -0.66 -0.40 15.62
CA ILE A 80 -0.13 0.25 14.41
C ILE A 80 -0.17 1.78 14.56
N LEU A 81 -1.32 2.31 14.99
CA LEU A 81 -1.51 3.76 15.18
C LEU A 81 -0.63 4.31 16.31
N ALA A 82 -0.56 3.61 17.46
CA ALA A 82 0.23 4.03 18.62
C ALA A 82 1.74 4.12 18.31
N ASP A 83 2.22 3.32 17.37
CA ASP A 83 3.59 3.36 16.87
C ASP A 83 3.83 4.45 15.82
N GLY A 84 2.84 5.33 15.54
CA GLY A 84 2.96 6.42 14.57
C GLY A 84 2.86 6.00 13.11
N ASN A 85 2.42 4.77 12.83
CA ASN A 85 2.22 4.31 11.47
C ASN A 85 0.87 4.81 10.91
N GLU A 86 0.77 4.88 9.59
CA GLU A 86 -0.44 5.24 8.86
C GLU A 86 -1.24 4.01 8.46
N VAL A 87 -2.56 4.14 8.41
CA VAL A 87 -3.47 3.07 7.98
C VAL A 87 -4.23 3.50 6.73
N GLY A 88 -4.27 2.63 5.72
CA GLY A 88 -5.08 2.74 4.52
C GLY A 88 -6.07 1.58 4.37
N ASN A 89 -7.08 1.77 3.53
CA ASN A 89 -8.10 0.79 3.22
C ASN A 89 -7.62 -0.17 2.12
N HIS A 90 -7.71 -1.50 2.37
CA HIS A 90 -7.33 -2.55 1.40
C HIS A 90 -8.53 -3.44 0.99
N SER A 91 -9.72 -2.86 0.89
CA SER A 91 -11.02 -3.51 0.72
C SER A 91 -11.42 -4.41 1.90
N PHE A 92 -12.68 -4.86 1.92
CA PHE A 92 -13.17 -5.68 3.04
C PHE A 92 -12.83 -7.16 2.87
N THR A 93 -13.07 -7.73 1.68
CA THR A 93 -12.93 -9.17 1.44
C THR A 93 -11.66 -9.56 0.65
N HIS A 94 -10.83 -8.58 0.29
CA HIS A 94 -9.60 -8.78 -0.49
C HIS A 94 -9.84 -9.48 -1.85
N VAL A 95 -10.98 -9.22 -2.50
CA VAL A 95 -11.23 -9.74 -3.85
C VAL A 95 -10.73 -8.78 -4.93
N ARG A 96 -10.58 -9.30 -6.16
CA ARG A 96 -10.18 -8.46 -7.30
C ARG A 96 -11.25 -7.42 -7.61
N MET A 97 -10.92 -6.14 -7.55
CA MET A 97 -11.84 -5.00 -7.68
C MET A 97 -12.11 -4.62 -9.15
N VAL A 98 -12.52 -5.58 -9.97
CA VAL A 98 -12.83 -5.40 -11.41
C VAL A 98 -14.07 -6.18 -11.78
N GLY A 99 -14.99 -5.56 -12.55
CA GLY A 99 -16.16 -6.24 -13.09
C GLY A 99 -17.33 -6.38 -12.11
N HIS A 100 -17.32 -5.64 -11.00
CA HIS A 100 -18.40 -5.65 -10.01
C HIS A 100 -19.36 -4.46 -10.18
N SER A 101 -20.50 -4.52 -9.50
CA SER A 101 -21.48 -3.43 -9.44
C SER A 101 -20.97 -2.24 -8.60
N ALA A 102 -21.57 -1.07 -8.78
CA ALA A 102 -21.23 0.10 -7.97
C ALA A 102 -21.47 -0.15 -6.48
N GLY A 103 -22.60 -0.75 -6.11
CA GLY A 103 -22.90 -1.09 -4.72
C GLY A 103 -21.92 -2.08 -4.10
N PHE A 104 -21.31 -2.97 -4.88
CA PHE A 104 -20.25 -3.84 -4.40
C PHE A 104 -19.00 -3.03 -3.99
N TYR A 105 -18.55 -2.12 -4.86
CA TYR A 105 -17.38 -1.27 -4.52
C TYR A 105 -17.64 -0.41 -3.29
N ASP A 106 -18.82 0.21 -3.22
CA ASP A 106 -19.20 1.02 -2.06
C ASP A 106 -19.23 0.17 -0.77
N SER A 107 -19.78 -1.04 -0.83
CA SER A 107 -19.80 -1.96 0.31
C SER A 107 -18.38 -2.36 0.78
N GLU A 108 -17.49 -2.69 -0.14
CA GLU A 108 -16.10 -3.05 0.17
C GLU A 108 -15.34 -1.89 0.87
N ILE A 109 -15.54 -0.66 0.41
CA ILE A 109 -14.94 0.53 0.99
C ILE A 109 -15.54 0.80 2.37
N MET A 110 -16.87 0.94 2.47
CA MET A 110 -17.55 1.40 3.69
C MET A 110 -17.47 0.38 4.83
N ARG A 111 -17.52 -0.92 4.54
CA ARG A 111 -17.36 -1.97 5.57
C ARG A 111 -15.96 -1.96 6.15
N THR A 112 -14.93 -1.73 5.32
CA THR A 112 -13.57 -1.58 5.79
C THR A 112 -13.43 -0.33 6.65
N ASP A 113 -13.99 0.79 6.20
CA ASP A 113 -13.99 2.04 6.97
C ASP A 113 -14.63 1.87 8.35
N ALA A 114 -15.77 1.20 8.40
CA ALA A 114 -16.45 0.93 9.66
C ALA A 114 -15.55 0.13 10.63
N ALA A 115 -14.89 -0.94 10.14
CA ALA A 115 -14.00 -1.75 10.97
C ALA A 115 -12.76 -0.96 11.44
N LEU A 116 -12.15 -0.17 10.54
CA LEU A 116 -10.98 0.63 10.87
C LEU A 116 -11.31 1.80 11.81
N ARG A 117 -12.44 2.48 11.61
CA ARG A 117 -12.90 3.55 12.52
C ARG A 117 -13.25 3.01 13.90
N GLN A 118 -13.87 1.83 13.98
CA GLN A 118 -14.11 1.15 15.27
C GLN A 118 -12.79 0.86 16.01
N ALA A 119 -11.72 0.57 15.28
CA ALA A 119 -10.39 0.39 15.85
C ALA A 119 -9.65 1.71 16.17
N GLY A 120 -10.24 2.88 15.89
CA GLY A 120 -9.69 4.19 16.23
C GLY A 120 -9.00 4.94 15.08
N VAL A 121 -9.04 4.45 13.85
CA VAL A 121 -8.48 5.17 12.70
C VAL A 121 -9.36 6.39 12.40
N GLN A 122 -8.79 7.59 12.45
CA GLN A 122 -9.52 8.85 12.21
C GLN A 122 -9.43 9.28 10.75
N ASP A 123 -8.26 9.19 10.16
CA ASP A 123 -7.96 9.65 8.80
C ASP A 123 -7.89 8.47 7.83
N LEU A 124 -8.88 8.36 6.93
CA LEU A 124 -9.02 7.29 5.96
C LEU A 124 -9.26 7.88 4.57
N HIS A 125 -8.16 8.19 3.87
CA HIS A 125 -8.18 8.75 2.51
C HIS A 125 -7.30 7.98 1.53
N LEU A 126 -6.68 6.88 1.97
CA LEU A 126 -5.79 6.07 1.13
C LEU A 126 -6.41 4.70 0.89
N PHE A 127 -6.59 4.35 -0.36
CA PHE A 127 -7.08 3.04 -0.78
C PHE A 127 -6.08 2.37 -1.71
N ARG A 128 -5.76 1.12 -1.42
CA ARG A 128 -5.01 0.26 -2.35
C ARG A 128 -5.87 -0.93 -2.77
N PRO A 129 -6.07 -1.14 -4.09
CA PRO A 129 -6.87 -2.27 -4.55
C PRO A 129 -6.10 -3.59 -4.40
N PRO A 130 -6.75 -4.66 -3.91
CA PRO A 130 -6.18 -6.00 -3.93
C PRO A 130 -5.63 -6.38 -5.31
N TYR A 131 -4.45 -7.02 -5.32
CA TYR A 131 -3.74 -7.41 -6.55
C TYR A 131 -3.42 -6.25 -7.52
N GLY A 132 -3.52 -5.00 -7.07
CA GLY A 132 -3.39 -3.82 -7.92
C GLY A 132 -4.47 -3.71 -9.01
N LYS A 133 -5.60 -4.43 -8.86
CA LYS A 133 -6.62 -4.55 -9.91
C LYS A 133 -7.67 -3.45 -9.82
N LYS A 134 -7.75 -2.67 -10.88
CA LYS A 134 -8.76 -1.61 -11.05
C LYS A 134 -9.09 -1.44 -12.53
N LEU A 135 -10.24 -0.83 -12.83
CA LEU A 135 -10.58 -0.43 -14.19
C LEU A 135 -11.34 0.91 -14.17
N ILE A 136 -12.67 0.90 -14.16
CA ILE A 136 -13.50 2.12 -14.15
C ILE A 136 -14.33 2.21 -12.86
N GLY A 137 -14.94 1.10 -12.46
CA GLY A 137 -15.91 1.06 -11.36
C GLY A 137 -15.29 1.45 -10.01
N LEU A 138 -14.16 0.83 -9.66
CA LEU A 138 -13.46 1.15 -8.43
C LEU A 138 -12.98 2.61 -8.36
N PRO A 139 -12.26 3.18 -9.36
CA PRO A 139 -11.85 4.58 -9.28
C PRO A 139 -13.01 5.56 -9.14
N ARG A 140 -14.16 5.29 -9.78
CA ARG A 140 -15.37 6.08 -9.59
C ARG A 140 -15.94 5.97 -8.16
N ALA A 141 -15.92 4.79 -7.57
CA ALA A 141 -16.33 4.61 -6.18
C ALA A 141 -15.39 5.37 -5.23
N LEU A 142 -14.08 5.24 -5.42
CA LEU A 142 -13.08 5.96 -4.62
C LEU A 142 -13.28 7.48 -4.65
N ALA A 143 -13.56 8.04 -5.84
CA ALA A 143 -13.85 9.46 -5.99
C ALA A 143 -15.12 9.92 -5.22
N ARG A 144 -16.17 9.06 -5.15
CA ARG A 144 -17.37 9.36 -4.35
C ARG A 144 -17.12 9.36 -2.84
N HIS A 145 -16.15 8.59 -2.38
CA HIS A 145 -15.79 8.44 -0.97
C HIS A 145 -14.54 9.24 -0.57
N ASP A 146 -14.08 10.16 -1.43
CA ASP A 146 -12.88 11.01 -1.21
C ASP A 146 -11.59 10.22 -0.93
N TYR A 147 -11.42 9.11 -1.64
CA TYR A 147 -10.24 8.26 -1.55
C TYR A 147 -9.22 8.53 -2.66
N ARG A 148 -7.95 8.54 -2.30
CA ARG A 148 -6.82 8.48 -3.24
C ARG A 148 -6.47 7.04 -3.54
N LEU A 149 -6.33 6.73 -4.82
CA LEU A 149 -5.93 5.41 -5.30
C LEU A 149 -4.40 5.29 -5.24
N ILE A 150 -3.90 4.55 -4.26
CA ILE A 150 -2.46 4.37 -4.03
C ILE A 150 -2.00 3.04 -4.62
N MET A 151 -1.02 3.13 -5.49
CA MET A 151 -0.32 2.00 -6.10
C MET A 151 1.13 1.96 -5.60
N TRP A 152 2.05 1.46 -6.40
CA TRP A 152 3.49 1.40 -6.08
C TRP A 152 4.31 1.37 -7.36
N ASP A 153 5.54 1.86 -7.33
CA ASP A 153 6.52 1.72 -8.42
C ASP A 153 7.64 0.73 -8.07
N VAL A 154 7.84 0.46 -6.79
CA VAL A 154 8.80 -0.53 -6.30
C VAL A 154 8.07 -1.64 -5.55
N GLU A 155 8.33 -2.88 -5.92
CA GLU A 155 7.76 -4.04 -5.25
C GLU A 155 8.83 -5.10 -4.99
N ASP A 156 8.43 -6.07 -4.15
CA ASP A 156 9.20 -7.27 -3.96
C ASP A 156 9.45 -7.97 -5.30
N SER A 157 10.65 -8.44 -5.48
CA SER A 157 10.99 -9.33 -6.58
C SER A 157 10.39 -10.70 -6.27
N SER A 158 9.18 -10.96 -6.74
CA SER A 158 8.42 -12.19 -6.50
C SER A 158 9.16 -13.49 -6.91
N GLY A 159 10.37 -13.38 -7.45
CA GLY A 159 11.25 -14.48 -7.79
C GLY A 159 12.53 -14.53 -6.94
N ALA A 160 12.68 -13.65 -5.95
CA ALA A 160 13.90 -13.64 -5.12
C ALA A 160 13.96 -14.90 -4.25
N ALA A 161 15.02 -15.69 -4.44
CA ALA A 161 15.23 -16.92 -3.69
C ALA A 161 15.83 -16.69 -2.29
N THR A 162 16.33 -15.47 -2.00
CA THR A 162 16.94 -15.11 -0.72
C THR A 162 16.54 -13.73 -0.25
N PRO A 163 16.52 -13.47 1.06
CA PRO A 163 16.26 -12.13 1.61
C PRO A 163 17.23 -11.06 1.09
N GLN A 164 18.48 -11.41 0.84
CA GLN A 164 19.50 -10.51 0.32
C GLN A 164 19.21 -10.08 -1.12
N ALA A 165 18.83 -11.04 -1.99
CA ALA A 165 18.47 -10.75 -3.38
C ALA A 165 17.20 -9.89 -3.44
N TYR A 166 16.20 -10.21 -2.63
CA TYR A 166 14.98 -9.42 -2.47
C TYR A 166 15.29 -7.97 -2.08
N ALA A 167 16.07 -7.79 -1.00
CA ALA A 167 16.41 -6.47 -0.51
C ALA A 167 17.26 -5.67 -1.53
N ALA A 168 18.23 -6.30 -2.17
CA ALA A 168 19.05 -5.66 -3.18
C ALA A 168 18.19 -5.14 -4.35
N GLU A 169 17.20 -5.91 -4.79
CA GLU A 169 16.32 -5.51 -5.89
C GLU A 169 15.41 -4.34 -5.50
N VAL A 170 14.78 -4.38 -4.33
CA VAL A 170 13.95 -3.27 -3.82
C VAL A 170 14.79 -2.00 -3.65
N VAL A 171 15.95 -2.10 -3.03
CA VAL A 171 16.85 -0.95 -2.81
C VAL A 171 17.36 -0.38 -4.14
N ARG A 172 17.68 -1.22 -5.13
CA ARG A 172 18.13 -0.79 -6.47
C ARG A 172 17.07 0.01 -7.21
N GLN A 173 15.80 -0.42 -7.14
CA GLN A 173 14.67 0.24 -7.82
C GLN A 173 14.30 1.57 -7.18
N ALA A 174 14.50 1.72 -5.86
CA ALA A 174 14.07 2.90 -5.12
C ALA A 174 14.74 4.19 -5.62
N ARG A 175 13.93 5.24 -5.75
CA ARG A 175 14.32 6.60 -6.13
C ARG A 175 13.49 7.62 -5.33
N PRO A 176 13.86 8.91 -5.30
CA PRO A 176 13.06 9.93 -4.64
C PRO A 176 11.58 9.84 -5.05
N GLY A 177 10.67 9.82 -4.08
CA GLY A 177 9.23 9.71 -4.34
C GLY A 177 8.68 8.30 -4.55
N SER A 178 9.51 7.25 -4.50
CA SER A 178 9.05 5.87 -4.64
C SER A 178 8.09 5.45 -3.55
N ILE A 179 7.05 4.71 -3.93
CA ILE A 179 6.15 3.98 -3.04
C ILE A 179 6.52 2.50 -3.14
N ILE A 180 7.02 1.96 -2.03
CA ILE A 180 7.55 0.60 -1.94
C ILE A 180 6.48 -0.31 -1.35
N LEU A 181 6.12 -1.38 -2.04
CA LEU A 181 5.22 -2.43 -1.55
C LEU A 181 6.01 -3.61 -1.00
N MET A 182 5.65 -4.06 0.20
CA MET A 182 6.10 -5.34 0.75
C MET A 182 4.93 -6.11 1.38
N HIS A 183 4.94 -7.45 1.23
CA HIS A 183 4.04 -8.37 1.91
C HIS A 183 4.82 -9.10 3.00
N VAL A 184 4.48 -8.84 4.27
CA VAL A 184 5.21 -9.38 5.43
C VAL A 184 4.25 -9.93 6.50
N MET A 185 2.96 -9.99 6.19
CA MET A 185 1.93 -10.26 7.18
C MET A 185 1.70 -11.75 7.44
N TYR A 186 1.99 -12.62 6.49
CA TYR A 186 1.71 -14.05 6.59
C TYR A 186 2.97 -14.89 6.82
N ARG A 187 2.79 -16.06 7.41
CA ARG A 187 3.90 -17.01 7.65
C ARG A 187 4.57 -17.49 6.36
N GLY A 188 3.87 -17.40 5.22
CA GLY A 188 4.42 -17.70 3.89
C GLY A 188 5.44 -16.68 3.40
N ASP A 189 5.43 -15.46 3.95
CA ASP A 189 6.24 -14.32 3.50
C ASP A 189 7.64 -14.28 4.12
N ARG A 190 8.20 -15.43 4.48
CA ARG A 190 9.48 -15.52 5.24
C ARG A 190 10.63 -14.80 4.58
N ILE A 191 10.73 -14.86 3.25
CA ILE A 191 11.79 -14.16 2.51
C ILE A 191 11.61 -12.64 2.64
N ALA A 192 10.40 -12.14 2.41
CA ALA A 192 10.08 -10.73 2.54
C ALA A 192 10.24 -10.23 3.99
N GLN A 193 9.79 -11.03 4.97
CA GLN A 193 10.03 -10.73 6.39
C GLN A 193 11.54 -10.60 6.67
N ALA A 194 12.33 -11.59 6.34
CA ALA A 194 13.79 -11.54 6.56
C ALA A 194 14.49 -10.45 5.73
N ALA A 195 13.89 -10.02 4.59
CA ALA A 195 14.40 -8.95 3.76
C ALA A 195 14.09 -7.56 4.31
N LEU A 196 12.99 -7.36 5.06
CA LEU A 196 12.57 -6.03 5.55
C LEU A 196 13.72 -5.31 6.29
N PRO A 197 14.41 -5.88 7.28
CA PRO A 197 15.55 -5.21 7.93
C PRO A 197 16.64 -4.80 6.93
N LEU A 198 16.92 -5.64 5.93
CA LEU A 198 17.95 -5.37 4.90
C LEU A 198 17.52 -4.24 3.96
N VAL A 199 16.23 -4.18 3.59
CA VAL A 199 15.63 -3.08 2.81
C VAL A 199 15.78 -1.77 3.57
N LEU A 200 15.40 -1.73 4.86
CA LEU A 200 15.51 -0.53 5.69
C LEU A 200 16.96 -0.03 5.80
N GLN A 201 17.92 -0.95 6.00
CA GLN A 201 19.35 -0.63 6.03
C GLN A 201 19.84 -0.09 4.69
N GLY A 202 19.49 -0.76 3.60
CA GLY A 202 19.92 -0.38 2.26
C GLY A 202 19.36 0.97 1.81
N LEU A 203 18.09 1.27 2.09
CA LEU A 203 17.48 2.57 1.80
C LEU A 203 18.16 3.67 2.60
N LYS A 204 18.39 3.45 3.90
CA LYS A 204 19.12 4.39 4.76
C LYS A 204 20.56 4.64 4.25
N ALA A 205 21.27 3.60 3.84
CA ALA A 205 22.64 3.70 3.30
C ALA A 205 22.68 4.50 1.98
N ARG A 206 21.58 4.48 1.20
CA ARG A 206 21.41 5.32 0.00
C ARG A 206 20.93 6.75 0.30
N GLY A 207 20.75 7.10 1.57
CA GLY A 207 20.29 8.43 1.97
C GLY A 207 18.79 8.68 1.75
N PHE A 208 17.96 7.63 1.74
CA PHE A 208 16.51 7.73 1.65
C PHE A 208 15.86 7.65 3.05
N PRO A 209 15.40 8.76 3.66
CA PRO A 209 14.45 8.71 4.76
C PRO A 209 13.17 7.99 4.33
N ILE A 210 12.68 7.11 5.22
CA ILE A 210 11.48 6.32 4.99
C ILE A 210 10.33 6.97 5.75
N VAL A 211 9.25 7.27 5.05
CA VAL A 211 8.07 7.98 5.56
C VAL A 211 6.79 7.21 5.22
N THR A 212 5.65 7.67 5.74
CA THR A 212 4.33 7.19 5.32
C THR A 212 3.93 7.76 3.96
N VAL A 213 2.93 7.16 3.31
CA VAL A 213 2.40 7.67 2.03
C VAL A 213 1.82 9.08 2.20
N GLY A 214 1.03 9.31 3.27
CA GLY A 214 0.45 10.62 3.56
C GLY A 214 1.53 11.68 3.78
N GLU A 215 2.63 11.32 4.46
CA GLU A 215 3.76 12.23 4.62
C GLU A 215 4.45 12.50 3.27
N LEU A 216 4.73 11.47 2.48
CA LEU A 216 5.35 11.63 1.15
C LEU A 216 4.50 12.52 0.23
N LEU A 217 3.18 12.38 0.26
CA LEU A 217 2.25 13.17 -0.55
C LEU A 217 2.29 14.68 -0.23
N ARG A 218 2.70 15.08 0.97
CA ARG A 218 2.87 16.52 1.33
C ARG A 218 4.03 17.19 0.60
N TYR A 219 4.98 16.40 0.10
CA TYR A 219 6.12 16.89 -0.67
C TYR A 219 5.93 16.79 -2.18
N ARG A 220 4.70 16.48 -2.62
CA ARG A 220 4.38 16.44 -4.04
C ARG A 220 4.52 17.83 -4.66
N ARG A 221 5.28 17.92 -5.74
CA ARG A 221 5.35 19.15 -6.53
C ARG A 221 3.96 19.54 -7.01
N SER A 222 3.59 20.79 -6.85
CA SER A 222 2.42 21.35 -7.52
C SER A 222 2.68 21.36 -9.02
N VAL A 223 1.85 20.62 -9.77
CA VAL A 223 1.85 20.78 -11.23
C VAL A 223 1.29 22.18 -11.51
N PRO A 224 2.04 23.08 -12.20
CA PRO A 224 1.48 24.35 -12.59
C PRO A 224 0.23 24.11 -13.44
N PRO A 225 -0.84 24.90 -13.26
CA PRO A 225 -2.02 24.80 -14.12
C PRO A 225 -1.61 25.06 -15.57
N HIS A 226 -2.00 24.15 -16.47
CA HIS A 226 -1.86 24.31 -17.92
C HIS A 226 -2.86 25.31 -18.45
#